data_bd9e740d222d23076e3648a67016a9f4
#
_entry.id   bd9e740d222d23076e3648a67016a9f4
#
_cell.length_a   1.000
_cell.length_b   1.000
_cell.length_c   1.000
_cell.angle_alpha   90.00
_cell.angle_beta   90.00
_cell.angle_gamma   90.00
#
_symmetry.space_group_name_H-M   'P 1'
#
loop_
_entity.id
_entity.type
_entity.pdbx_description
1 polymer ?
#
loop_
_entity_poly.entity_id
_entity_poly.type
_entity_poly.pdbx_seq_one_letter_code
_entity_poly.pdbx_strand_id
1 'polypeptide(L)'
;SLNKFIPNNAILLGWSLGGQIAIAYQKKFPKKIKHLILVSSTPCFINKKEWNYGVEKDIFEKFASQLLVNWKKTIHQFFLLQLYGEPNIRKVTAKFEETILSLGKPDPRALKAGLKLLMDTDCRENLININVKTLIITGDKDRLTSLASSKYMADIIPDSSLKIFPGAGHIPFLLEPEIFVQSILNFVKEKNDRQNI
;
A
#
# COMPACT_ATOMS: atom_id res chain seq x y z
N SER A 1 -7.80 14.03 12.48
CA SER A 1 -6.36 13.71 12.47
C SER A 1 -6.16 12.29 12.98
N LEU A 2 -5.43 11.45 12.22
CA LEU A 2 -5.07 10.07 12.60
C LEU A 2 -4.37 9.99 13.97
N ASN A 3 -3.66 11.04 14.36
CA ASN A 3 -2.91 11.06 15.61
C ASN A 3 -3.77 10.86 16.88
N LYS A 4 -5.08 11.11 16.79
CA LYS A 4 -6.01 10.86 17.91
C LYS A 4 -6.29 9.36 18.11
N PHE A 5 -6.14 8.55 17.06
CA PHE A 5 -6.49 7.14 17.04
C PHE A 5 -5.29 6.21 17.17
N ILE A 6 -4.09 6.67 16.82
CA ILE A 6 -2.88 5.86 16.86
C ILE A 6 -2.23 6.00 18.24
N PRO A 7 -2.15 4.93 19.06
CA PRO A 7 -1.48 4.96 20.36
C PRO A 7 0.05 5.10 20.20
N ASN A 8 0.74 5.42 21.30
CA ASN A 8 2.20 5.38 21.31
C ASN A 8 2.70 3.94 21.17
N ASN A 9 3.85 3.76 20.55
CA ASN A 9 4.46 2.44 20.28
C ASN A 9 3.57 1.51 19.42
N ALA A 10 2.67 2.07 18.60
CA ALA A 10 1.84 1.29 17.69
C ALA A 10 2.69 0.66 16.57
N ILE A 11 2.20 -0.48 16.07
CA ILE A 11 2.62 -1.03 14.79
C ILE A 11 1.66 -0.46 13.75
N LEU A 12 2.19 0.30 12.79
CA LEU A 12 1.38 0.92 11.75
C LEU A 12 1.51 0.14 10.45
N LEU A 13 0.40 -0.46 10.01
CA LEU A 13 0.31 -1.13 8.73
C LEU A 13 -0.47 -0.25 7.74
N GLY A 14 0.12 -0.03 6.57
CA GLY A 14 -0.53 0.68 5.47
C GLY A 14 -0.52 -0.17 4.19
N TRP A 15 -1.71 -0.42 3.63
CA TRP A 15 -1.88 -1.06 2.34
C TRP A 15 -2.15 -0.02 1.25
N SER A 16 -1.46 -0.15 0.11
CA SER A 16 -1.66 0.73 -1.06
C SER A 16 -1.53 2.22 -0.71
N LEU A 17 -2.55 3.06 -0.95
CA LEU A 17 -2.61 4.46 -0.50
C LEU A 17 -2.37 4.60 1.02
N GLY A 18 -2.83 3.62 1.80
CA GLY A 18 -2.58 3.58 3.24
C GLY A 18 -1.10 3.58 3.60
N GLY A 19 -0.24 2.99 2.75
CA GLY A 19 1.21 3.02 2.93
C GLY A 19 1.80 4.41 2.71
N GLN A 20 1.37 5.17 1.71
CA GLN A 20 1.79 6.57 1.53
C GLN A 20 1.38 7.42 2.74
N ILE A 21 0.16 7.21 3.25
CA ILE A 21 -0.33 7.88 4.45
C ILE A 21 0.52 7.50 5.67
N ALA A 22 0.91 6.22 5.79
CA ALA A 22 1.75 5.74 6.89
C ALA A 22 3.16 6.32 6.84
N ILE A 23 3.78 6.44 5.65
CA ILE A 23 5.07 7.12 5.46
C ILE A 23 4.96 8.60 5.86
N ALA A 24 3.94 9.30 5.38
CA ALA A 24 3.71 10.70 5.73
C ALA A 24 3.42 10.89 7.23
N TYR A 25 2.71 9.94 7.85
CA TYR A 25 2.46 9.94 9.29
C TYR A 25 3.76 9.75 10.07
N GLN A 26 4.60 8.79 9.70
CA GLN A 26 5.89 8.51 10.33
C GLN A 26 6.82 9.74 10.25
N LYS A 27 6.89 10.42 9.10
CA LYS A 27 7.63 11.68 8.98
C LYS A 27 7.16 12.73 9.99
N LYS A 28 5.84 12.88 10.16
CA LYS A 28 5.25 13.90 11.03
C LYS A 28 5.36 13.55 12.51
N PHE A 29 5.35 12.25 12.85
CA PHE A 29 5.33 11.74 14.22
C PHE A 29 6.36 10.60 14.42
N PRO A 30 7.67 10.89 14.29
CA PRO A 30 8.73 9.86 14.18
C PRO A 30 8.88 8.98 15.43
N LYS A 31 8.39 9.42 16.59
CA LYS A 31 8.47 8.68 17.87
C LYS A 31 7.15 7.99 18.24
N LYS A 32 6.14 8.05 17.37
CA LYS A 32 4.78 7.60 17.71
C LYS A 32 4.57 6.11 17.45
N ILE A 33 5.23 5.57 16.43
CA ILE A 33 5.11 4.17 16.05
C ILE A 33 6.39 3.39 16.35
N LYS A 34 6.24 2.09 16.65
CA LYS A 34 7.34 1.17 16.91
C LYS A 34 7.83 0.49 15.64
N HIS A 35 6.90 0.07 14.78
CA HIS A 35 7.20 -0.59 13.51
C HIS A 35 6.29 -0.05 12.41
N LEU A 36 6.82 -0.04 11.19
CA LEU A 36 6.07 0.30 9.98
C LEU A 36 5.95 -0.94 9.09
N ILE A 37 4.75 -1.20 8.57
CA ILE A 37 4.50 -2.28 7.62
C ILE A 37 3.84 -1.68 6.38
N LEU A 38 4.50 -1.79 5.23
CA LEU A 38 4.05 -1.28 3.95
C LEU A 38 3.66 -2.46 3.06
N VAL A 39 2.37 -2.58 2.74
CA VAL A 39 1.83 -3.68 1.93
C VAL A 39 1.40 -3.15 0.58
N SER A 40 1.95 -3.69 -0.50
CA SER A 40 1.60 -3.28 -1.88
C SER A 40 1.45 -1.77 -1.99
N SER A 41 2.51 -1.05 -1.61
CA SER A 41 2.54 0.41 -1.58
C SER A 41 3.72 0.96 -2.36
N THR A 42 3.71 2.26 -2.59
CA THR A 42 4.75 2.98 -3.33
C THR A 42 4.93 4.37 -2.73
N PRO A 43 6.14 4.94 -2.73
CA PRO A 43 6.35 6.30 -2.22
C PRO A 43 5.79 7.37 -3.16
N CYS A 44 5.62 7.04 -4.45
CA CYS A 44 5.06 7.92 -5.46
C CYS A 44 4.25 7.08 -6.45
N PHE A 45 2.94 7.34 -6.54
CA PHE A 45 2.04 6.50 -7.34
C PHE A 45 2.08 6.85 -8.83
N ILE A 46 2.31 8.11 -9.17
CA ILE A 46 2.35 8.60 -10.55
C ILE A 46 3.80 8.76 -11.01
N ASN A 47 4.09 8.38 -12.26
CA ASN A 47 5.38 8.64 -12.87
C ASN A 47 5.70 10.14 -12.83
N LYS A 48 6.93 10.47 -12.43
CA LYS A 48 7.47 11.83 -12.33
C LYS A 48 8.92 11.85 -12.83
N LYS A 49 9.54 13.01 -12.85
CA LYS A 49 10.96 13.12 -13.14
C LYS A 49 11.76 12.17 -12.24
N GLU A 50 12.64 11.38 -12.84
CA GLU A 50 13.48 10.38 -12.14
C GLU A 50 12.69 9.30 -11.39
N TRP A 51 11.42 9.06 -11.79
CA TRP A 51 10.56 8.03 -11.23
C TRP A 51 9.67 7.38 -12.28
N ASN A 52 10.04 6.18 -12.70
CA ASN A 52 9.34 5.40 -13.73
C ASN A 52 8.74 4.10 -13.17
N TYR A 53 8.54 4.02 -11.85
CA TYR A 53 7.99 2.85 -11.18
C TYR A 53 6.52 3.02 -10.79
N GLY A 54 5.93 4.15 -11.15
CA GLY A 54 4.52 4.47 -10.91
C GLY A 54 3.63 4.20 -12.13
N VAL A 55 2.42 4.72 -12.10
CA VAL A 55 1.43 4.68 -13.18
C VAL A 55 1.56 5.93 -14.04
N GLU A 56 1.37 5.79 -15.35
CA GLU A 56 1.32 6.95 -16.25
C GLU A 56 0.16 7.88 -15.89
N LYS A 57 0.43 9.17 -15.91
CA LYS A 57 -0.51 10.19 -15.45
C LYS A 57 -1.83 10.17 -16.23
N ASP A 58 -1.78 10.03 -17.54
CA ASP A 58 -2.95 9.98 -18.42
C ASP A 58 -3.82 8.73 -18.18
N ILE A 59 -3.19 7.58 -17.89
CA ILE A 59 -3.88 6.34 -17.51
C ILE A 59 -4.63 6.56 -16.20
N PHE A 60 -3.97 7.16 -15.22
CA PHE A 60 -4.59 7.45 -13.93
C PHE A 60 -5.74 8.47 -14.05
N GLU A 61 -5.59 9.54 -14.84
CA GLU A 61 -6.63 10.54 -15.06
C GLU A 61 -7.89 9.94 -15.73
N LYS A 62 -7.71 9.03 -16.69
CA LYS A 62 -8.82 8.25 -17.27
C LYS A 62 -9.54 7.40 -16.23
N PHE A 63 -8.79 6.67 -15.41
CA PHE A 63 -9.35 5.89 -14.31
C PHE A 63 -10.12 6.78 -13.32
N ALA A 64 -9.54 7.89 -12.89
CA ALA A 64 -10.13 8.82 -11.94
C ALA A 64 -11.47 9.40 -12.47
N SER A 65 -11.50 9.81 -13.74
CA SER A 65 -12.73 10.31 -14.38
C SER A 65 -13.82 9.25 -14.47
N GLN A 66 -13.46 8.01 -14.84
CA GLN A 66 -14.40 6.89 -14.90
C GLN A 66 -14.94 6.53 -13.51
N LEU A 67 -14.10 6.57 -12.48
CA LEU A 67 -14.52 6.28 -11.10
C LEU A 67 -15.56 7.30 -10.59
N LEU A 68 -15.45 8.55 -10.97
CA LEU A 68 -16.41 9.59 -10.58
C LEU A 68 -17.75 9.46 -11.33
N VAL A 69 -17.75 8.95 -12.57
CA VAL A 69 -18.94 8.80 -13.40
C VAL A 69 -19.67 7.49 -13.10
N ASN A 70 -18.96 6.37 -13.09
CA ASN A 70 -19.53 5.04 -12.86
C ASN A 70 -18.65 4.21 -11.90
N TRP A 71 -18.71 4.58 -10.64
CA TRP A 71 -17.88 3.98 -9.60
C TRP A 71 -18.01 2.45 -9.49
N LYS A 72 -19.23 1.90 -9.65
CA LYS A 72 -19.45 0.45 -9.55
C LYS A 72 -18.67 -0.32 -10.62
N LYS A 73 -18.85 0.06 -11.90
CA LYS A 73 -18.15 -0.58 -13.02
C LYS A 73 -16.64 -0.39 -12.91
N THR A 74 -16.21 0.79 -12.51
CA THR A 74 -14.77 1.11 -12.40
C THR A 74 -14.12 0.33 -11.26
N ILE A 75 -14.79 0.19 -10.12
CA ILE A 75 -14.32 -0.64 -9.01
C ILE A 75 -14.24 -2.12 -9.41
N HIS A 76 -15.24 -2.64 -10.11
CA HIS A 76 -15.18 -4.01 -10.64
C HIS A 76 -13.94 -4.25 -11.50
N GLN A 77 -13.70 -3.40 -12.50
CA GLN A 77 -12.53 -3.49 -13.36
C GLN A 77 -11.21 -3.34 -12.58
N PHE A 78 -11.19 -2.47 -11.57
CA PHE A 78 -10.05 -2.26 -10.70
C PHE A 78 -9.73 -3.51 -9.88
N PHE A 79 -10.73 -4.20 -9.34
CA PHE A 79 -10.52 -5.47 -8.64
C PHE A 79 -10.01 -6.59 -9.54
N LEU A 80 -10.54 -6.72 -10.76
CA LEU A 80 -10.01 -7.67 -11.71
C LEU A 80 -8.52 -7.45 -12.00
N LEU A 81 -8.09 -6.19 -12.04
CA LEU A 81 -6.69 -5.84 -12.22
C LEU A 81 -5.83 -6.18 -10.98
N GLN A 82 -6.35 -5.89 -9.78
CA GLN A 82 -5.66 -6.17 -8.52
C GLN A 82 -5.50 -7.66 -8.22
N LEU A 83 -6.48 -8.45 -8.62
CA LEU A 83 -6.54 -9.90 -8.42
C LEU A 83 -5.97 -10.67 -9.61
N TYR A 84 -5.29 -10.00 -10.53
CA TYR A 84 -4.67 -10.66 -11.67
C TYR A 84 -3.67 -11.73 -11.20
N GLY A 85 -3.84 -12.96 -11.73
CA GLY A 85 -3.04 -14.12 -11.32
C GLY A 85 -3.68 -15.00 -10.23
N GLU A 86 -4.76 -14.54 -9.58
CA GLU A 86 -5.48 -15.34 -8.58
C GLU A 86 -6.22 -16.52 -9.23
N PRO A 87 -6.03 -17.77 -8.77
CA PRO A 87 -6.69 -18.96 -9.35
C PRO A 87 -8.21 -18.89 -9.33
N ASN A 88 -8.79 -18.25 -8.32
CA ASN A 88 -10.23 -18.11 -8.09
C ASN A 88 -10.72 -16.66 -8.27
N ILE A 89 -10.11 -15.91 -9.19
CA ILE A 89 -10.35 -14.47 -9.38
C ILE A 89 -11.82 -14.09 -9.39
N ARG A 90 -12.68 -14.85 -10.08
CA ARG A 90 -14.13 -14.55 -10.18
C ARG A 90 -14.84 -14.63 -8.83
N LYS A 91 -14.55 -15.70 -8.05
CA LYS A 91 -15.17 -15.91 -6.73
C LYS A 91 -14.71 -14.86 -5.72
N VAL A 92 -13.42 -14.56 -5.72
CA VAL A 92 -12.82 -13.56 -4.84
C VAL A 92 -13.33 -12.16 -5.18
N THR A 93 -13.37 -11.80 -6.48
CA THR A 93 -13.91 -10.52 -6.95
C THR A 93 -15.38 -10.35 -6.53
N ALA A 94 -16.22 -11.37 -6.75
CA ALA A 94 -17.64 -11.30 -6.39
C ALA A 94 -17.85 -11.05 -4.89
N LYS A 95 -17.08 -11.74 -4.02
CA LYS A 95 -17.17 -11.54 -2.56
C LYS A 95 -16.70 -10.14 -2.14
N PHE A 96 -15.64 -9.63 -2.76
CA PHE A 96 -15.15 -8.27 -2.51
C PHE A 96 -16.16 -7.21 -2.95
N GLU A 97 -16.73 -7.38 -4.12
CA GLU A 97 -17.77 -6.49 -4.65
C GLU A 97 -18.99 -6.46 -3.76
N GLU A 98 -19.51 -7.63 -3.38
CA GLU A 98 -20.62 -7.74 -2.44
C GLU A 98 -20.35 -6.95 -1.16
N THR A 99 -19.15 -7.14 -0.57
CA THR A 99 -18.73 -6.43 0.64
C THR A 99 -18.69 -4.92 0.42
N ILE A 100 -18.08 -4.45 -0.67
CA ILE A 100 -17.95 -3.00 -0.93
C ILE A 100 -19.29 -2.38 -1.30
N LEU A 101 -20.12 -3.07 -2.09
CA LEU A 101 -21.43 -2.59 -2.45
C LEU A 101 -22.37 -2.50 -1.24
N SER A 102 -22.21 -3.40 -0.25
CA SER A 102 -22.96 -3.37 1.00
C SER A 102 -22.66 -2.13 1.85
N LEU A 103 -21.48 -1.52 1.71
CA LEU A 103 -21.11 -0.27 2.38
C LEU A 103 -21.81 0.96 1.77
N GLY A 104 -22.54 0.80 0.68
CA GLY A 104 -23.27 1.86 0.01
C GLY A 104 -22.40 2.69 -0.95
N LYS A 105 -22.98 3.79 -1.43
CA LYS A 105 -22.30 4.71 -2.37
C LYS A 105 -21.20 5.48 -1.64
N PRO A 106 -19.95 5.47 -2.15
CA PRO A 106 -18.89 6.25 -1.57
C PRO A 106 -19.17 7.76 -1.64
N ASP A 107 -18.74 8.50 -0.62
CA ASP A 107 -18.80 9.97 -0.66
C ASP A 107 -17.90 10.50 -1.80
N PRO A 108 -18.44 11.25 -2.79
CA PRO A 108 -17.67 11.78 -3.89
C PRO A 108 -16.50 12.68 -3.45
N ARG A 109 -16.63 13.35 -2.30
CA ARG A 109 -15.56 14.19 -1.74
C ARG A 109 -14.40 13.33 -1.24
N ALA A 110 -14.70 12.20 -0.57
CA ALA A 110 -13.69 11.25 -0.13
C ALA A 110 -12.97 10.60 -1.32
N LEU A 111 -13.71 10.19 -2.37
CA LEU A 111 -13.12 9.69 -3.60
C LEU A 111 -12.18 10.70 -4.25
N LYS A 112 -12.64 11.95 -4.45
CA LYS A 112 -11.80 13.02 -5.03
C LYS A 112 -10.55 13.28 -4.18
N ALA A 113 -10.68 13.29 -2.86
CA ALA A 113 -9.55 13.50 -1.96
C ALA A 113 -8.55 12.34 -2.05
N GLY A 114 -9.01 11.09 -2.08
CA GLY A 114 -8.13 9.92 -2.26
C GLY A 114 -7.41 9.90 -3.61
N LEU A 115 -8.12 10.20 -4.70
CA LEU A 115 -7.53 10.32 -6.03
C LEU A 115 -6.49 11.46 -6.08
N LYS A 116 -6.79 12.60 -5.47
CA LYS A 116 -5.83 13.71 -5.37
C LYS A 116 -4.59 13.33 -4.57
N LEU A 117 -4.73 12.60 -3.46
CA LEU A 117 -3.59 12.09 -2.70
C LEU A 117 -2.71 11.18 -3.57
N LEU A 118 -3.29 10.22 -4.31
CA LEU A 118 -2.53 9.35 -5.22
C LEU A 118 -1.80 10.13 -6.31
N MET A 119 -2.42 11.18 -6.85
CA MET A 119 -1.85 12.03 -7.91
C MET A 119 -0.68 12.87 -7.41
N ASP A 120 -0.83 13.51 -6.26
CA ASP A 120 0.06 14.57 -5.81
C ASP A 120 1.17 14.08 -4.88
N THR A 121 0.92 12.98 -4.12
CA THR A 121 1.84 12.53 -3.09
C THR A 121 3.14 12.02 -3.69
N ASP A 122 4.25 12.54 -3.15
CA ASP A 122 5.60 12.06 -3.39
C ASP A 122 6.34 11.98 -2.05
N CYS A 123 6.56 10.76 -1.60
CA CYS A 123 7.22 10.47 -0.32
C CYS A 123 8.67 9.98 -0.50
N ARG A 124 9.26 10.04 -1.70
CA ARG A 124 10.59 9.49 -1.99
C ARG A 124 11.66 10.06 -1.06
N GLU A 125 11.69 11.38 -0.90
CA GLU A 125 12.64 12.07 -0.02
C GLU A 125 12.46 11.75 1.47
N ASN A 126 11.30 11.20 1.85
CA ASN A 126 11.00 10.87 3.24
C ASN A 126 11.55 9.51 3.64
N LEU A 127 11.83 8.62 2.69
CA LEU A 127 12.19 7.22 2.94
C LEU A 127 13.48 7.08 3.76
N ILE A 128 14.50 7.87 3.44
CA ILE A 128 15.80 7.84 4.15
C ILE A 128 15.68 8.25 5.64
N ASN A 129 14.62 8.99 5.97
CA ASN A 129 14.37 9.48 7.32
C ASN A 129 13.45 8.56 8.14
N ILE A 130 13.04 7.42 7.59
CA ILE A 130 12.27 6.41 8.32
C ILE A 130 13.23 5.67 9.25
N ASN A 131 13.13 5.94 10.54
CA ASN A 131 14.04 5.45 11.59
C ASN A 131 13.42 4.37 12.48
N VAL A 132 12.35 3.73 12.01
CA VAL A 132 11.71 2.59 12.66
C VAL A 132 11.87 1.35 11.80
N LYS A 133 11.98 0.18 12.43
CA LYS A 133 12.04 -1.10 11.73
C LYS A 133 10.84 -1.23 10.79
N THR A 134 11.10 -1.49 9.50
CA THR A 134 10.10 -1.45 8.44
C THR A 134 10.05 -2.78 7.69
N LEU A 135 8.84 -3.35 7.55
CA LEU A 135 8.58 -4.49 6.67
C LEU A 135 7.85 -4.01 5.42
N ILE A 136 8.40 -4.34 4.26
CA ILE A 136 7.77 -4.10 2.96
C ILE A 136 7.27 -5.43 2.42
N ILE A 137 5.98 -5.54 2.13
CA ILE A 137 5.34 -6.73 1.55
C ILE A 137 4.80 -6.37 0.18
N THR A 138 5.08 -7.17 -0.84
CA THR A 138 4.61 -6.96 -2.21
C THR A 138 4.37 -8.28 -2.94
N GLY A 139 3.43 -8.29 -3.87
CA GLY A 139 3.29 -9.36 -4.87
C GLY A 139 4.18 -9.10 -6.08
N ASP A 140 4.78 -10.13 -6.67
CA ASP A 140 5.62 -9.97 -7.86
C ASP A 140 4.81 -9.75 -9.15
N LYS A 141 3.48 -9.94 -9.10
CA LYS A 141 2.52 -9.66 -10.19
C LYS A 141 1.71 -8.39 -9.96
N ASP A 142 2.07 -7.59 -8.94
CA ASP A 142 1.38 -6.31 -8.69
C ASP A 142 1.57 -5.35 -9.87
N ARG A 143 0.45 -4.96 -10.48
CA ARG A 143 0.40 -4.06 -11.63
C ARG A 143 0.10 -2.61 -11.28
N LEU A 144 -0.14 -2.33 -10.00
CA LEU A 144 -0.44 -0.99 -9.49
C LEU A 144 0.76 -0.38 -8.77
N THR A 145 1.38 -1.17 -7.89
CA THR A 145 2.59 -0.78 -7.18
C THR A 145 3.68 -1.79 -7.49
N SER A 146 4.53 -1.44 -8.44
CA SER A 146 5.49 -2.36 -9.02
C SER A 146 6.48 -2.94 -7.99
N LEU A 147 6.93 -4.19 -8.22
CA LEU A 147 8.02 -4.79 -7.44
C LEU A 147 9.27 -3.91 -7.43
N ALA A 148 9.54 -3.18 -8.53
CA ALA A 148 10.68 -2.26 -8.62
C ALA A 148 10.54 -1.11 -7.62
N SER A 149 9.32 -0.56 -7.44
CA SER A 149 9.05 0.45 -6.42
C SER A 149 9.27 -0.08 -5.00
N SER A 150 8.87 -1.33 -4.72
CA SER A 150 9.08 -1.96 -3.42
C SER A 150 10.57 -2.22 -3.13
N LYS A 151 11.34 -2.64 -4.14
CA LYS A 151 12.81 -2.77 -4.03
C LYS A 151 13.46 -1.42 -3.75
N TYR A 152 13.08 -0.37 -4.49
CA TYR A 152 13.57 0.99 -4.25
C TYR A 152 13.32 1.44 -2.80
N MET A 153 12.12 1.20 -2.25
CA MET A 153 11.86 1.51 -0.85
C MET A 153 12.77 0.73 0.10
N ALA A 154 13.00 -0.56 -0.18
CA ALA A 154 13.86 -1.40 0.65
C ALA A 154 15.33 -0.95 0.60
N ASP A 155 15.80 -0.46 -0.53
CA ASP A 155 17.17 0.04 -0.69
C ASP A 155 17.40 1.39 0.03
N ILE A 156 16.34 2.22 0.16
CA ILE A 156 16.46 3.57 0.73
C ILE A 156 16.14 3.62 2.23
N ILE A 157 15.19 2.80 2.70
CA ILE A 157 14.82 2.79 4.14
C ILE A 157 15.90 2.07 4.95
N PRO A 158 16.55 2.73 5.91
CA PRO A 158 17.78 2.20 6.57
C PRO A 158 17.60 0.88 7.33
N ASP A 159 16.45 0.66 7.96
CA ASP A 159 16.14 -0.56 8.70
C ASP A 159 14.88 -1.22 8.13
N SER A 160 15.05 -1.81 6.94
CA SER A 160 13.95 -2.43 6.23
C SER A 160 14.23 -3.87 5.84
N SER A 161 13.14 -4.63 5.67
CA SER A 161 13.14 -5.95 5.05
C SER A 161 12.06 -6.03 3.99
N LEU A 162 12.34 -6.73 2.88
CA LEU A 162 11.41 -6.93 1.78
C LEU A 162 10.95 -8.38 1.74
N LYS A 163 9.63 -8.60 1.81
CA LYS A 163 8.98 -9.89 1.62
C LYS A 163 8.19 -9.87 0.30
N ILE A 164 8.61 -10.71 -0.63
CA ILE A 164 7.94 -10.88 -1.94
C ILE A 164 7.04 -12.11 -1.84
N PHE A 165 5.81 -11.99 -2.35
CA PHE A 165 4.83 -13.06 -2.48
C PHE A 165 4.78 -13.48 -3.95
N PRO A 166 5.37 -14.64 -4.32
CA PRO A 166 5.41 -15.11 -5.70
C PRO A 166 4.01 -15.38 -6.24
N GLY A 167 3.70 -14.92 -7.44
CA GLY A 167 2.40 -15.08 -8.09
C GLY A 167 1.33 -14.11 -7.61
N ALA A 168 1.50 -13.43 -6.48
CA ALA A 168 0.51 -12.51 -5.94
C ALA A 168 0.46 -11.18 -6.69
N GLY A 169 -0.75 -10.64 -6.83
CA GLY A 169 -1.01 -9.28 -7.31
C GLY A 169 -0.94 -8.25 -6.17
N HIS A 170 -1.84 -7.26 -6.23
CA HIS A 170 -1.90 -6.13 -5.29
C HIS A 170 -2.42 -6.51 -3.89
N ILE A 171 -2.96 -7.72 -3.73
CA ILE A 171 -3.62 -8.19 -2.50
C ILE A 171 -2.98 -9.50 -2.03
N PRO A 172 -1.68 -9.49 -1.63
CA PRO A 172 -0.94 -10.70 -1.28
C PRO A 172 -1.52 -11.46 -0.09
N PHE A 173 -2.22 -10.78 0.81
CA PHE A 173 -2.89 -11.37 1.97
C PHE A 173 -4.12 -12.22 1.64
N LEU A 174 -4.59 -12.22 0.38
CA LEU A 174 -5.68 -13.11 -0.08
C LEU A 174 -5.15 -14.40 -0.69
N LEU A 175 -3.98 -14.35 -1.33
CA LEU A 175 -3.39 -15.52 -1.95
C LEU A 175 -2.90 -16.51 -0.89
N GLU A 176 -2.14 -16.03 0.08
CA GLU A 176 -1.51 -16.83 1.13
C GLU A 176 -1.69 -16.18 2.51
N PRO A 177 -2.92 -16.18 3.06
CA PRO A 177 -3.25 -15.46 4.29
C PRO A 177 -2.43 -15.93 5.51
N GLU A 178 -2.16 -17.23 5.64
CA GLU A 178 -1.37 -17.78 6.75
C GLU A 178 0.08 -17.30 6.67
N ILE A 179 0.69 -17.35 5.47
CA ILE A 179 2.08 -16.90 5.26
C ILE A 179 2.18 -15.39 5.47
N PHE A 180 1.16 -14.64 5.04
CA PHE A 180 1.10 -13.20 5.26
C PHE A 180 1.09 -12.85 6.75
N VAL A 181 0.19 -13.45 7.52
CA VAL A 181 0.10 -13.25 8.97
C VAL A 181 1.40 -13.69 9.66
N GLN A 182 1.94 -14.85 9.29
CA GLN A 182 3.18 -15.36 9.89
C GLN A 182 4.38 -14.43 9.59
N SER A 183 4.45 -13.85 8.40
CA SER A 183 5.49 -12.88 8.03
C SER A 183 5.46 -11.64 8.94
N ILE A 184 4.27 -11.13 9.22
CA ILE A 184 4.09 -10.00 10.14
C ILE A 184 4.45 -10.39 11.57
N LEU A 185 3.98 -11.55 12.05
CA LEU A 185 4.26 -12.00 13.42
C LEU A 185 5.76 -12.23 13.65
N ASN A 186 6.47 -12.81 12.69
CA ASN A 186 7.91 -13.01 12.76
C ASN A 186 8.63 -11.65 12.83
N PHE A 187 8.30 -10.71 11.92
CA PHE A 187 8.86 -9.38 11.89
C PHE A 187 8.69 -8.63 13.23
N VAL A 188 7.51 -8.71 13.83
CA VAL A 188 7.21 -8.03 15.10
C VAL A 188 7.94 -8.66 16.28
N LYS A 189 8.16 -10.00 16.26
CA LYS A 189 8.85 -10.74 17.33
C LYS A 189 10.38 -10.63 17.28
N GLU A 190 10.96 -10.34 16.11
CA GLU A 190 12.39 -10.14 15.99
C GLU A 190 12.85 -8.98 16.88
N LYS A 191 13.73 -9.27 17.84
CA LYS A 191 14.32 -8.24 18.71
C LYS A 191 15.12 -7.26 17.85
N ASN A 192 15.03 -5.97 18.18
CA ASN A 192 15.95 -4.96 17.64
C ASN A 192 17.36 -5.24 18.19
N ASP A 193 18.18 -5.98 17.47
CA ASP A 193 19.58 -6.25 17.87
C ASP A 193 20.49 -5.01 17.82
N ARG A 194 19.94 -3.85 17.45
CA ARG A 194 20.71 -2.59 17.33
C ARG A 194 20.64 -1.65 18.54
N GLN A 195 20.11 -2.09 19.69
CA GLN A 195 20.11 -1.24 20.91
C GLN A 195 21.32 -1.46 21.83
N ASN A 196 22.34 -2.23 21.39
CA ASN A 196 23.55 -2.50 22.17
C ASN A 196 24.82 -2.16 21.38
N ILE A 197 24.93 -0.95 20.81
CA ILE A 197 26.21 -0.38 20.40
C ILE A 197 26.25 1.08 20.84
#